data_eb9a2fd69fb2f2cb5044577935f33fac
#
_entry.id   eb9a2fd69fb2f2cb5044577935f33fac
#
_cell.length_a   1.000
_cell.length_b   1.000
_cell.length_c   1.000
_cell.angle_alpha   90.00
_cell.angle_beta   90.00
_cell.angle_gamma   90.00
#
_symmetry.space_group_name_H-M   'P 1'
#
loop_
_entity.id
_entity.type
_entity.pdbx_description
1 polymer ?
#
loop_
_entity_poly.entity_id
_entity_poly.type
_entity_poly.pdbx_seq_one_letter_code
_entity_poly.pdbx_strand_id
1 'polypeptide(L)'
;MLTEIWFKTKDKAIRLPVIPSEFERVIEAGYDTNAIIGLGDVAVLTSNGLAQLSLSSFFPNNEYSFNEYSNIPKPYDMVRYFKEWKNKGTVVRVIFTGTDINQEMYITNFAYGEKDGTGDVYYTMDLLEYRPIIVPTITENNSNNTQNTNRPTDTNNKNNASNQQKTHKVKKGDCLWDIAQKYYGKGSLYPKIKEANKSKYPSLAKSNVIYTNMELIIP
;
A
#
# COMPACT_ATOMS: atom_id res chain seq x y z
N MET A 1 16.19 16.00 15.28
CA MET A 1 15.71 17.39 15.25
C MET A 1 15.12 17.64 13.87
N LEU A 2 13.90 18.17 13.77
CA LEU A 2 13.27 18.53 12.49
C LEU A 2 14.09 19.65 11.84
N THR A 3 14.54 19.44 10.60
CA THR A 3 15.39 20.44 9.91
C THR A 3 14.75 20.97 8.64
N GLU A 4 13.92 20.22 7.98
CA GLU A 4 13.27 20.64 6.74
C GLU A 4 11.93 19.94 6.55
N ILE A 5 11.00 20.62 5.90
CA ILE A 5 9.72 20.04 5.45
C ILE A 5 9.59 20.22 3.95
N TRP A 6 9.41 19.10 3.27
CA TRP A 6 9.28 19.06 1.82
C TRP A 6 7.92 18.53 1.40
N PHE A 7 7.35 19.19 0.40
CA PHE A 7 6.17 18.74 -0.33
C PHE A 7 6.57 18.45 -1.78
N LYS A 8 6.51 17.19 -2.19
CA LYS A 8 6.97 16.76 -3.52
C LYS A 8 5.83 16.14 -4.31
N THR A 9 5.66 16.58 -5.54
CA THR A 9 4.84 15.95 -6.57
C THR A 9 5.75 15.40 -7.66
N LYS A 10 5.19 14.79 -8.70
CA LYS A 10 5.97 14.34 -9.86
C LYS A 10 6.71 15.49 -10.56
N ASP A 11 6.08 16.68 -10.58
CA ASP A 11 6.53 17.82 -11.39
C ASP A 11 7.23 18.90 -10.56
N LYS A 12 6.99 18.93 -9.26
CA LYS A 12 7.46 20.01 -8.40
C LYS A 12 7.79 19.56 -6.99
N ALA A 13 8.86 20.15 -6.43
CA ALA A 13 9.22 20.04 -5.03
C ALA A 13 9.20 21.44 -4.40
N ILE A 14 8.54 21.56 -3.26
CA ILE A 14 8.45 22.80 -2.48
C ILE A 14 8.98 22.49 -1.08
N ARG A 15 9.98 23.27 -0.64
CA ARG A 15 10.43 23.30 0.75
C ARG A 15 9.68 24.40 1.48
N LEU A 16 9.23 24.15 2.69
CA LEU A 16 8.65 25.20 3.52
C LEU A 16 9.72 26.19 3.93
N PRO A 17 9.48 27.50 3.76
CA PRO A 17 10.44 28.54 4.14
C PRO A 17 10.54 28.73 5.65
N VAL A 18 9.47 28.43 6.38
CA VAL A 18 9.39 28.50 7.83
C VAL A 18 8.90 27.18 8.36
N ILE A 19 9.66 26.59 9.28
CA ILE A 19 9.26 25.36 9.96
C ILE A 19 8.11 25.69 10.91
N PRO A 20 6.99 24.94 10.89
CA PRO A 20 5.91 25.12 11.83
C PRO A 20 6.40 24.90 13.26
N SER A 21 5.92 25.72 14.20
CA SER A 21 6.23 25.58 15.63
C SER A 21 5.70 24.28 16.21
N GLU A 22 4.62 23.78 15.64
CA GLU A 22 3.95 22.54 16.02
C GLU A 22 3.33 21.86 14.82
N PHE A 23 3.26 20.55 14.85
CA PHE A 23 2.49 19.73 13.95
C PHE A 23 1.91 18.55 14.74
N GLU A 24 0.77 18.06 14.31
CA GLU A 24 0.12 16.90 14.92
C GLU A 24 -0.06 15.81 13.88
N ARG A 25 0.36 14.59 14.25
CA ARG A 25 0.12 13.40 13.45
C ARG A 25 -0.73 12.41 14.22
N VAL A 26 -1.91 12.13 13.72
CA VAL A 26 -2.88 11.20 14.31
C VAL A 26 -2.93 9.94 13.45
N ILE A 27 -2.83 8.78 14.09
CA ILE A 27 -3.00 7.46 13.46
C ILE A 27 -4.01 6.70 14.31
N GLU A 28 -5.19 6.47 13.75
CA GLU A 28 -6.26 5.76 14.43
C GLU A 28 -6.29 4.30 14.00
N ALA A 29 -6.72 3.43 14.91
CA ALA A 29 -6.99 2.04 14.62
C ALA A 29 -8.47 1.75 14.98
N GLY A 30 -9.16 1.08 14.07
CA GLY A 30 -10.53 0.63 14.30
C GLY A 30 -10.55 -0.70 15.03
N TYR A 31 -11.35 -0.80 16.08
CA TYR A 31 -11.57 -2.03 16.82
C TYR A 31 -13.06 -2.35 16.90
N ASP A 32 -13.42 -3.62 16.69
CA ASP A 32 -14.72 -4.14 17.03
C ASP A 32 -14.65 -4.90 18.37
N THR A 33 -15.61 -4.66 19.22
CA THR A 33 -15.74 -5.37 20.49
C THR A 33 -16.84 -6.42 20.40
N ASN A 34 -16.52 -7.67 20.73
CA ASN A 34 -17.45 -8.77 20.74
C ASN A 34 -17.50 -9.43 22.13
N ALA A 35 -18.68 -9.57 22.68
CA ALA A 35 -18.89 -10.29 23.95
C ALA A 35 -18.83 -11.80 23.70
N ILE A 36 -17.90 -12.49 24.34
CA ILE A 36 -17.76 -13.95 24.29
C ILE A 36 -18.22 -14.53 25.62
N ILE A 37 -19.17 -15.46 25.57
CA ILE A 37 -19.71 -16.13 26.80
C ILE A 37 -18.56 -16.83 27.51
N GLY A 38 -18.37 -16.49 28.77
CA GLY A 38 -17.35 -17.09 29.66
C GLY A 38 -15.95 -16.42 29.55
N LEU A 39 -15.72 -15.52 28.56
CA LEU A 39 -14.47 -14.79 28.44
C LEU A 39 -14.64 -13.28 28.65
N GLY A 40 -15.85 -12.73 28.41
CA GLY A 40 -16.10 -11.28 28.43
C GLY A 40 -15.90 -10.62 27.08
N ASP A 41 -15.69 -9.30 27.09
CA ASP A 41 -15.51 -8.50 25.87
C ASP A 41 -14.09 -8.68 25.30
N VAL A 42 -14.03 -8.98 24.02
CA VAL A 42 -12.78 -9.10 23.25
C VAL A 42 -12.75 -8.05 22.16
N ALA A 43 -11.69 -7.24 22.13
CA ALA A 43 -11.45 -6.28 21.08
C ALA A 43 -10.64 -6.91 19.93
N VAL A 44 -11.16 -6.79 18.72
CA VAL A 44 -10.49 -7.28 17.50
C VAL A 44 -10.16 -6.08 16.60
N LEU A 45 -8.91 -5.96 16.21
CA LEU A 45 -8.47 -4.93 15.24
C LEU A 45 -9.13 -5.18 13.89
N THR A 46 -9.96 -4.23 13.43
CA THR A 46 -10.71 -4.34 12.16
C THR A 46 -10.08 -3.55 11.04
N SER A 47 -9.45 -2.41 11.36
CA SER A 47 -8.81 -1.56 10.35
C SER A 47 -7.67 -0.75 10.93
N ASN A 48 -6.66 -0.49 10.11
CA ASN A 48 -5.72 0.58 10.35
C ASN A 48 -6.23 1.82 9.63
N GLY A 49 -6.60 2.86 10.37
CA GLY A 49 -7.03 4.15 9.85
C GLY A 49 -5.94 4.79 8.97
N LEU A 50 -6.33 5.81 8.25
CA LEU A 50 -5.39 6.63 7.48
C LEU A 50 -4.74 7.65 8.42
N ALA A 51 -3.43 7.82 8.30
CA ALA A 51 -2.74 8.85 9.06
C ALA A 51 -3.22 10.24 8.65
N GLN A 52 -3.49 11.07 9.63
CA GLN A 52 -3.83 12.48 9.48
C GLN A 52 -2.65 13.31 9.97
N LEU A 53 -2.34 14.40 9.27
CA LEU A 53 -1.28 15.32 9.63
C LEU A 53 -1.81 16.74 9.53
N SER A 54 -1.79 17.47 10.64
CA SER A 54 -2.16 18.88 10.70
C SER A 54 -0.94 19.73 11.03
N LEU A 55 -0.79 20.84 10.33
CA LEU A 55 0.29 21.80 10.56
C LEU A 55 -0.16 23.23 10.31
N SER A 56 0.43 24.16 11.04
CA SER A 56 0.19 25.60 10.91
C SER A 56 1.52 26.33 10.83
N SER A 57 1.65 27.23 9.85
CA SER A 57 2.83 28.08 9.67
C SER A 57 2.46 29.31 8.86
N PHE A 58 3.43 30.00 8.30
CA PHE A 58 3.19 31.11 7.39
C PHE A 58 4.20 31.16 6.25
N PHE A 59 3.81 31.81 5.17
CA PHE A 59 4.68 32.13 4.03
C PHE A 59 5.17 33.57 4.21
N PRO A 60 6.48 33.79 4.41
CA PRO A 60 7.02 35.11 4.66
C PRO A 60 7.04 35.96 3.39
N ASN A 61 6.63 37.22 3.53
CA ASN A 61 6.77 38.24 2.49
C ASN A 61 8.13 38.95 2.56
N ASN A 62 8.75 38.91 3.73
CA ASN A 62 10.04 39.53 3.99
C ASN A 62 11.09 38.47 4.33
N GLU A 63 12.36 38.81 4.19
CA GLU A 63 13.44 37.95 4.63
C GLU A 63 13.61 38.05 6.14
N TYR A 64 13.41 36.94 6.84
CA TYR A 64 13.64 36.82 8.28
C TYR A 64 14.86 35.93 8.55
N SER A 65 15.52 36.14 9.67
CA SER A 65 16.73 35.40 10.07
C SER A 65 16.47 33.90 10.35
N PHE A 66 15.21 33.53 10.56
CA PHE A 66 14.77 32.14 10.78
C PHE A 66 14.25 31.46 9.51
N ASN A 67 14.34 32.10 8.35
CA ASN A 67 13.99 31.45 7.11
C ASN A 67 14.99 30.34 6.79
N GLU A 68 14.48 29.20 6.38
CA GLU A 68 15.29 28.02 6.06
C GLU A 68 16.15 28.18 4.79
N TYR A 69 15.80 29.13 3.93
CA TYR A 69 16.53 29.42 2.69
C TYR A 69 16.23 30.85 2.22
N SER A 70 17.11 31.38 1.36
CA SER A 70 16.93 32.68 0.69
C SER A 70 16.18 32.53 -0.64
N ASN A 71 15.75 33.66 -1.23
CA ASN A 71 14.95 33.68 -2.46
C ASN A 71 13.63 32.92 -2.37
N ILE A 72 12.90 33.14 -1.30
CA ILE A 72 11.59 32.54 -1.06
C ILE A 72 10.59 33.07 -2.10
N PRO A 73 9.78 32.22 -2.72
CA PRO A 73 8.69 32.65 -3.59
C PRO A 73 7.71 33.55 -2.85
N LYS A 74 7.06 34.47 -3.56
CA LYS A 74 6.03 35.32 -2.94
C LYS A 74 4.97 34.48 -2.25
N PRO A 75 4.41 34.93 -1.10
CA PRO A 75 3.46 34.17 -0.30
C PRO A 75 2.27 33.64 -1.12
N TYR A 76 1.69 34.47 -1.96
CA TYR A 76 0.54 34.07 -2.80
C TYR A 76 0.90 33.11 -3.95
N ASP A 77 2.16 33.05 -4.37
CA ASP A 77 2.62 32.01 -5.31
C ASP A 77 2.63 30.65 -4.62
N MET A 78 3.07 30.60 -3.36
CA MET A 78 3.02 29.39 -2.55
C MET A 78 1.55 28.95 -2.32
N VAL A 79 0.68 29.89 -1.92
CA VAL A 79 -0.76 29.63 -1.76
C VAL A 79 -1.36 29.03 -3.03
N ARG A 80 -1.01 29.59 -4.20
CA ARG A 80 -1.52 29.11 -5.48
C ARG A 80 -1.16 27.63 -5.72
N TYR A 81 0.07 27.22 -5.44
CA TYR A 81 0.50 25.82 -5.60
C TYR A 81 -0.26 24.88 -4.66
N PHE A 82 -0.34 25.17 -3.38
CA PHE A 82 -1.05 24.33 -2.41
C PHE A 82 -2.55 24.25 -2.70
N LYS A 83 -3.17 25.40 -3.08
CA LYS A 83 -4.56 25.44 -3.48
C LYS A 83 -4.82 24.62 -4.75
N GLU A 84 -3.92 24.67 -5.73
CA GLU A 84 -4.02 23.89 -6.96
C GLU A 84 -3.90 22.39 -6.65
N TRP A 85 -2.94 21.97 -5.84
CA TRP A 85 -2.77 20.57 -5.44
C TRP A 85 -3.99 20.04 -4.70
N LYS A 86 -4.52 20.83 -3.76
CA LYS A 86 -5.77 20.51 -3.05
C LYS A 86 -6.94 20.32 -4.02
N ASN A 87 -7.16 21.31 -4.90
CA ASN A 87 -8.33 21.30 -5.79
C ASN A 87 -8.28 20.19 -6.85
N LYS A 88 -7.08 19.82 -7.28
CA LYS A 88 -6.85 18.71 -8.23
C LYS A 88 -6.82 17.34 -7.56
N GLY A 89 -6.86 17.27 -6.24
CA GLY A 89 -6.63 16.00 -5.52
C GLY A 89 -5.28 15.39 -5.85
N THR A 90 -4.24 16.22 -5.95
CA THR A 90 -2.89 15.75 -6.27
C THR A 90 -2.30 15.02 -5.07
N VAL A 91 -1.76 13.83 -5.30
CA VAL A 91 -0.99 13.11 -4.29
C VAL A 91 0.35 13.81 -4.11
N VAL A 92 0.61 14.24 -2.89
CA VAL A 92 1.82 14.96 -2.51
C VAL A 92 2.62 14.11 -1.53
N ARG A 93 3.89 13.88 -1.83
CA ARG A 93 4.81 13.23 -0.90
C ARG A 93 5.31 14.23 0.12
N VAL A 94 4.97 14.02 1.37
CA VAL A 94 5.34 14.86 2.50
C VAL A 94 6.51 14.23 3.23
N ILE A 95 7.58 15.01 3.42
CA ILE A 95 8.81 14.54 4.04
C ILE A 95 9.21 15.53 5.13
N PHE A 96 9.31 15.03 6.36
CA PHE A 96 9.83 15.77 7.49
C PHE A 96 11.20 15.18 7.83
N THR A 97 12.26 15.89 7.48
CA THR A 97 13.63 15.40 7.72
C THR A 97 13.91 15.30 9.22
N GLY A 98 14.61 14.25 9.63
CA GLY A 98 14.88 13.96 11.03
C GLY A 98 13.72 13.30 11.78
N THR A 99 12.64 12.91 11.09
CA THR A 99 11.50 12.15 11.61
C THR A 99 11.20 10.94 10.72
N ASP A 100 10.25 10.12 11.14
CA ASP A 100 9.72 8.99 10.37
C ASP A 100 8.66 9.39 9.33
N ILE A 101 8.34 10.69 9.20
CA ILE A 101 7.31 11.18 8.30
C ILE A 101 7.88 11.31 6.88
N ASN A 102 7.58 10.31 6.05
CA ASN A 102 7.89 10.29 4.62
C ASN A 102 6.78 9.52 3.90
N GLN A 103 5.66 10.21 3.61
CA GLN A 103 4.42 9.56 3.22
C GLN A 103 3.72 10.32 2.10
N GLU A 104 3.00 9.60 1.25
CA GLU A 104 2.11 10.17 0.25
C GLU A 104 0.79 10.56 0.89
N MET A 105 0.35 11.79 0.67
CA MET A 105 -0.84 12.36 1.31
C MET A 105 -1.64 13.23 0.34
N TYR A 106 -2.94 13.39 0.62
CA TYR A 106 -3.79 14.41 0.03
C TYR A 106 -3.88 15.61 0.96
N ILE A 107 -3.95 16.82 0.39
CA ILE A 107 -4.32 18.01 1.12
C ILE A 107 -5.85 18.06 1.21
N THR A 108 -6.41 17.84 2.39
CA THR A 108 -7.86 17.82 2.61
C THR A 108 -8.39 19.19 2.94
N ASN A 109 -7.64 19.97 3.72
CA ASN A 109 -7.97 21.33 4.05
C ASN A 109 -6.77 22.25 3.89
N PHE A 110 -7.00 23.47 3.43
CA PHE A 110 -5.98 24.51 3.32
C PHE A 110 -6.66 25.86 3.54
N ALA A 111 -6.52 26.40 4.73
CA ALA A 111 -6.99 27.72 5.11
C ALA A 111 -5.80 28.68 5.16
N TYR A 112 -5.97 29.90 4.68
CA TYR A 112 -4.91 30.90 4.66
C TYR A 112 -5.49 32.32 4.80
N GLY A 113 -4.67 33.23 5.29
CA GLY A 113 -5.03 34.64 5.46
C GLY A 113 -3.89 35.48 5.99
N GLU A 114 -4.01 36.79 5.88
CA GLU A 114 -3.09 37.75 6.47
C GLU A 114 -3.60 38.17 7.86
N LYS A 115 -2.69 38.46 8.80
CA LYS A 115 -3.07 38.80 10.18
C LYS A 115 -2.60 40.17 10.66
N ASP A 116 -1.42 40.61 10.23
CA ASP A 116 -0.67 41.71 10.89
C ASP A 116 -0.18 42.80 9.92
N GLY A 117 -0.61 42.81 8.68
CA GLY A 117 -0.23 43.83 7.69
C GLY A 117 1.22 43.78 7.22
N THR A 118 1.98 42.75 7.60
CA THR A 118 3.36 42.50 7.08
C THR A 118 3.37 41.97 5.66
N GLY A 119 2.20 41.51 5.17
CA GLY A 119 2.04 40.81 3.93
C GLY A 119 2.41 39.31 4.00
N ASP A 120 2.71 38.84 5.20
CA ASP A 120 2.91 37.42 5.47
C ASP A 120 1.57 36.69 5.43
N VAL A 121 1.56 35.51 4.81
CA VAL A 121 0.33 34.72 4.68
C VAL A 121 0.40 33.52 5.61
N TYR A 122 -0.36 33.58 6.68
CA TYR A 122 -0.56 32.47 7.62
C TYR A 122 -1.46 31.42 7.03
N TYR A 123 -1.13 30.16 7.28
CA TYR A 123 -1.94 29.05 6.80
C TYR A 123 -2.06 27.92 7.83
N THR A 124 -3.15 27.18 7.71
CA THR A 124 -3.36 25.88 8.35
C THR A 124 -3.65 24.87 7.27
N MET A 125 -3.03 23.72 7.36
CA MET A 125 -3.14 22.65 6.38
C MET A 125 -3.39 21.32 7.08
N ASP A 126 -4.42 20.60 6.60
CA ASP A 126 -4.71 19.24 7.02
C ASP A 126 -4.47 18.29 5.85
N LEU A 127 -3.78 17.21 6.13
CA LEU A 127 -3.39 16.20 5.16
C LEU A 127 -3.89 14.83 5.63
N LEU A 128 -4.24 14.00 4.64
CA LEU A 128 -4.70 12.63 4.85
C LEU A 128 -3.82 11.66 4.05
N GLU A 129 -3.41 10.58 4.67
CA GLU A 129 -2.63 9.53 4.02
C GLU A 129 -3.28 9.07 2.72
N TYR A 130 -2.48 9.02 1.65
CA TYR A 130 -2.84 8.33 0.44
C TYR A 130 -2.41 6.87 0.53
N ARG A 131 -3.38 5.96 0.41
CA ARG A 131 -3.14 4.53 0.33
C ARG A 131 -3.63 4.01 -1.00
N PRO A 132 -2.73 3.54 -1.90
CA PRO A 132 -3.14 3.03 -3.20
C PRO A 132 -4.01 1.79 -3.04
N ILE A 133 -5.13 1.73 -3.74
CA ILE A 133 -5.98 0.55 -3.81
C ILE A 133 -5.33 -0.41 -4.81
N ILE A 134 -4.74 -1.49 -4.31
CA ILE A 134 -4.29 -2.60 -5.15
C ILE A 134 -5.50 -3.50 -5.38
N VAL A 135 -6.21 -3.28 -6.49
CA VAL A 135 -7.24 -4.21 -6.95
C VAL A 135 -6.53 -5.41 -7.56
N PRO A 136 -6.63 -6.61 -6.96
CA PRO A 136 -6.10 -7.79 -7.62
C PRO A 136 -6.89 -7.98 -8.92
N THR A 137 -6.22 -7.86 -10.05
CA THR A 137 -6.83 -8.17 -11.35
C THR A 137 -7.06 -9.67 -11.36
N ILE A 138 -8.31 -10.09 -11.18
CA ILE A 138 -8.72 -11.45 -11.47
C ILE A 138 -8.62 -11.55 -13.00
N THR A 139 -7.58 -12.19 -13.50
CA THR A 139 -7.56 -12.62 -14.90
C THR A 139 -8.62 -13.69 -15.00
N GLU A 140 -9.80 -13.33 -15.46
CA GLU A 140 -10.81 -14.30 -15.86
C GLU A 140 -10.19 -15.18 -16.94
N ASN A 141 -9.72 -16.35 -16.55
CA ASN A 141 -9.57 -17.43 -17.48
C ASN A 141 -11.00 -17.80 -17.89
N ASN A 142 -11.39 -17.34 -19.06
CA ASN A 142 -12.62 -17.71 -19.74
C ASN A 142 -12.63 -19.23 -19.94
N SER A 143 -13.08 -19.95 -18.92
CA SER A 143 -13.55 -21.33 -19.06
C SER A 143 -15.06 -21.24 -18.98
N ASN A 144 -15.68 -21.22 -20.17
CA ASN A 144 -17.09 -21.52 -20.33
C ASN A 144 -17.41 -22.76 -19.47
N ASN A 145 -18.11 -22.54 -18.37
CA ASN A 145 -18.86 -23.64 -17.76
C ASN A 145 -20.20 -23.10 -17.27
N THR A 146 -21.18 -23.56 -17.96
CA THR A 146 -22.62 -23.47 -17.82
C THR A 146 -23.02 -23.71 -16.36
N GLN A 147 -23.90 -22.86 -15.87
CA GLN A 147 -24.64 -23.02 -14.62
C GLN A 147 -25.16 -24.44 -14.42
N ASN A 148 -24.94 -24.98 -13.24
CA ASN A 148 -25.88 -25.89 -12.64
C ASN A 148 -25.90 -25.70 -11.12
N THR A 149 -26.98 -25.04 -10.67
CA THR A 149 -27.48 -25.10 -9.30
C THR A 149 -27.87 -26.53 -9.01
N ASN A 150 -27.23 -27.16 -8.00
CA ASN A 150 -27.93 -28.10 -7.14
C ASN A 150 -27.11 -28.46 -5.90
N ARG A 151 -27.80 -28.42 -4.77
CA ARG A 151 -27.53 -28.78 -3.38
C ARG A 151 -26.98 -30.21 -3.22
N PRO A 152 -26.12 -30.48 -2.21
CA PRO A 152 -25.46 -31.78 -2.09
C PRO A 152 -26.40 -32.85 -1.57
N THR A 153 -26.41 -33.99 -2.27
CA THR A 153 -26.81 -35.29 -1.72
C THR A 153 -25.64 -36.24 -1.92
N ASP A 154 -25.30 -36.94 -0.82
CA ASP A 154 -24.34 -38.03 -0.83
C ASP A 154 -24.73 -39.10 -1.86
N THR A 155 -23.77 -39.56 -2.63
CA THR A 155 -23.56 -41.00 -2.90
C THR A 155 -22.34 -41.22 -3.79
N ASN A 156 -21.55 -42.21 -3.42
CA ASN A 156 -20.46 -42.82 -4.18
C ASN A 156 -20.77 -43.02 -5.68
N ASN A 157 -19.86 -42.57 -6.56
CA ASN A 157 -19.52 -43.46 -7.66
C ASN A 157 -18.11 -43.19 -8.24
N LYS A 158 -17.39 -44.26 -8.45
CA LYS A 158 -16.07 -44.37 -9.09
C LYS A 158 -16.16 -44.10 -10.59
N ASN A 159 -15.01 -43.67 -11.14
CA ASN A 159 -14.52 -43.85 -12.50
C ASN A 159 -14.90 -42.77 -13.54
N ASN A 160 -13.97 -41.85 -13.87
CA ASN A 160 -13.14 -42.00 -15.09
C ASN A 160 -12.14 -40.84 -15.14
N ALA A 161 -10.88 -41.21 -15.06
CA ALA A 161 -9.76 -40.34 -15.26
C ALA A 161 -9.49 -40.14 -16.76
N SER A 162 -9.73 -38.95 -17.29
CA SER A 162 -8.99 -38.49 -18.46
C SER A 162 -7.76 -37.73 -18.00
N ASN A 163 -6.61 -38.36 -18.17
CA ASN A 163 -5.30 -37.99 -17.71
C ASN A 163 -4.72 -36.85 -18.58
N GLN A 164 -5.16 -35.60 -18.35
CA GLN A 164 -4.41 -34.45 -18.84
C GLN A 164 -3.42 -34.06 -17.76
N GLN A 165 -2.16 -34.45 -17.90
CA GLN A 165 -1.07 -34.05 -17.05
C GLN A 165 -0.97 -32.52 -17.10
N LYS A 166 -1.30 -31.85 -15.97
CA LYS A 166 -1.11 -30.41 -15.82
C LYS A 166 0.37 -30.13 -15.72
N THR A 167 0.87 -29.16 -16.46
CA THR A 167 2.27 -28.70 -16.36
C THR A 167 2.34 -27.27 -15.86
N HIS A 168 3.40 -26.96 -15.13
CA HIS A 168 3.70 -25.61 -14.66
C HIS A 168 5.09 -25.19 -15.13
N LYS A 169 5.21 -24.06 -15.83
CA LYS A 169 6.49 -23.46 -16.21
C LYS A 169 6.97 -22.55 -15.09
N VAL A 170 8.10 -22.88 -14.48
CA VAL A 170 8.69 -22.15 -13.36
C VAL A 170 9.10 -20.74 -13.78
N LYS A 171 8.65 -19.73 -13.03
CA LYS A 171 9.00 -18.33 -13.19
C LYS A 171 10.03 -17.91 -12.14
N LYS A 172 10.65 -16.74 -12.35
CA LYS A 172 11.58 -16.17 -11.37
C LYS A 172 10.84 -15.86 -10.05
N GLY A 173 11.30 -16.46 -8.96
CA GLY A 173 10.71 -16.32 -7.63
C GLY A 173 9.78 -17.46 -7.22
N ASP A 174 9.43 -18.39 -8.12
CA ASP A 174 8.63 -19.55 -7.77
C ASP A 174 9.41 -20.51 -6.85
N CYS A 175 8.69 -21.10 -5.89
CA CYS A 175 9.20 -22.23 -5.11
C CYS A 175 8.21 -23.41 -5.16
N LEU A 176 8.69 -24.62 -4.88
CA LEU A 176 7.84 -25.82 -4.91
C LEU A 176 6.66 -25.76 -3.94
N TRP A 177 6.83 -25.05 -2.82
CA TRP A 177 5.76 -24.82 -1.84
C TRP A 177 4.64 -23.97 -2.42
N ASP A 178 4.97 -22.83 -3.05
CA ASP A 178 3.99 -21.91 -3.65
C ASP A 178 3.27 -22.57 -4.82
N ILE A 179 3.99 -23.35 -5.64
CA ILE A 179 3.39 -24.13 -6.72
C ILE A 179 2.41 -25.16 -6.14
N ALA A 180 2.78 -25.88 -5.09
CA ALA A 180 1.89 -26.83 -4.43
C ALA A 180 0.67 -26.15 -3.78
N GLN A 181 0.87 -24.99 -3.17
CA GLN A 181 -0.22 -24.16 -2.63
C GLN A 181 -1.19 -23.76 -3.72
N LYS A 182 -0.68 -23.35 -4.87
CA LYS A 182 -1.48 -22.92 -6.03
C LYS A 182 -2.32 -24.05 -6.64
N TYR A 183 -1.74 -25.25 -6.81
CA TYR A 183 -2.42 -26.33 -7.52
C TYR A 183 -3.18 -27.29 -6.61
N TYR A 184 -2.78 -27.45 -5.36
CA TYR A 184 -3.40 -28.37 -4.39
C TYR A 184 -4.10 -27.68 -3.23
N GLY A 185 -3.96 -26.34 -3.12
CA GLY A 185 -4.47 -25.59 -1.96
C GLY A 185 -3.67 -25.83 -0.66
N LYS A 186 -2.61 -26.63 -0.72
CA LYS A 186 -1.75 -26.95 0.44
C LYS A 186 -0.29 -27.02 0.00
N GLY A 187 0.55 -26.07 0.46
CA GLY A 187 1.97 -26.01 0.14
C GLY A 187 2.75 -27.23 0.63
N SER A 188 2.31 -27.86 1.74
CA SER A 188 2.92 -29.09 2.29
C SER A 188 2.88 -30.29 1.32
N LEU A 189 2.11 -30.22 0.24
CA LEU A 189 2.05 -31.27 -0.78
C LEU A 189 3.11 -31.13 -1.89
N TYR A 190 4.06 -30.19 -1.76
CA TYR A 190 5.18 -30.03 -2.70
C TYR A 190 5.99 -31.32 -2.95
N PRO A 191 6.11 -32.29 -2.03
CA PRO A 191 6.83 -33.53 -2.29
C PRO A 191 6.20 -34.34 -3.44
N LYS A 192 4.88 -34.24 -3.68
CA LYS A 192 4.24 -34.90 -4.82
C LYS A 192 4.75 -34.36 -6.16
N ILE A 193 4.90 -33.04 -6.26
CA ILE A 193 5.46 -32.39 -7.46
C ILE A 193 6.92 -32.83 -7.65
N LYS A 194 7.71 -32.83 -6.57
CA LYS A 194 9.09 -33.26 -6.58
C LYS A 194 9.24 -34.71 -7.08
N GLU A 195 8.43 -35.63 -6.55
CA GLU A 195 8.43 -37.03 -6.90
C GLU A 195 8.07 -37.27 -8.38
N ALA A 196 7.03 -36.60 -8.88
CA ALA A 196 6.61 -36.70 -10.28
C ALA A 196 7.67 -36.17 -11.27
N ASN A 197 8.56 -35.29 -10.83
CA ASN A 197 9.53 -34.63 -11.69
C ASN A 197 10.98 -35.10 -11.51
N LYS A 198 11.26 -35.99 -10.54
CA LYS A 198 12.65 -36.47 -10.27
C LYS A 198 13.26 -37.20 -11.45
N SER A 199 12.47 -37.88 -12.27
CA SER A 199 12.95 -38.58 -13.49
C SER A 199 13.36 -37.60 -14.58
N LYS A 200 12.61 -36.50 -14.76
CA LYS A 200 12.91 -35.46 -15.74
C LYS A 200 14.02 -34.51 -15.23
N TYR A 201 14.07 -34.28 -13.92
CA TYR A 201 15.06 -33.40 -13.28
C TYR A 201 15.71 -34.10 -12.07
N PRO A 202 16.81 -34.85 -12.27
CA PRO A 202 17.48 -35.61 -11.19
C PRO A 202 17.95 -34.74 -10.01
N SER A 203 18.17 -33.44 -10.24
CA SER A 203 18.52 -32.48 -9.18
C SER A 203 17.44 -32.38 -8.10
N LEU A 204 16.18 -32.59 -8.45
CA LEU A 204 15.06 -32.56 -7.49
C LEU A 204 15.08 -33.78 -6.56
N ALA A 205 15.76 -34.86 -6.89
CA ALA A 205 15.93 -35.98 -5.97
C ALA A 205 16.75 -35.59 -4.73
N LYS A 206 17.75 -34.71 -4.92
CA LYS A 206 18.73 -34.33 -3.87
C LYS A 206 18.42 -32.96 -3.23
N SER A 207 17.68 -32.08 -3.89
CA SER A 207 17.38 -30.74 -3.40
C SER A 207 15.94 -30.29 -3.74
N ASN A 208 15.48 -29.21 -3.15
CA ASN A 208 14.19 -28.59 -3.47
C ASN A 208 14.36 -27.36 -4.38
N VAL A 209 15.55 -27.17 -4.96
CA VAL A 209 15.86 -26.02 -5.82
C VAL A 209 15.28 -26.26 -7.21
N ILE A 210 14.52 -25.29 -7.69
CA ILE A 210 13.97 -25.24 -9.05
C ILE A 210 14.53 -24.00 -9.75
N TYR A 211 14.67 -24.10 -11.06
CA TYR A 211 15.21 -23.03 -11.90
C TYR A 211 14.16 -22.50 -12.85
N THR A 212 14.26 -21.22 -13.17
CA THR A 212 13.38 -20.55 -14.12
C THR A 212 13.34 -21.32 -15.46
N ASN A 213 12.16 -21.42 -16.08
CA ASN A 213 11.86 -22.16 -17.30
C ASN A 213 11.80 -23.68 -17.17
N MET A 214 11.99 -24.25 -15.99
CA MET A 214 11.65 -25.67 -15.79
C MET A 214 10.15 -25.92 -16.00
N GLU A 215 9.80 -26.99 -16.69
CA GLU A 215 8.42 -27.45 -16.83
C GLU A 215 8.17 -28.61 -15.89
N LEU A 216 7.45 -28.32 -14.82
CA LEU A 216 7.09 -29.29 -13.79
C LEU A 216 5.75 -29.95 -14.10
N ILE A 217 5.69 -31.26 -14.03
CA ILE A 217 4.46 -32.04 -14.08
C ILE A 217 3.78 -31.93 -12.72
N ILE A 218 2.49 -31.61 -12.72
CA ILE A 218 1.65 -31.51 -11.52
C ILE A 218 0.70 -32.71 -11.52
N PRO A 219 1.00 -33.73 -10.72
CA PRO A 219 0.21 -34.96 -10.67
C PRO A 219 -1.16 -34.80 -10.02
#